data_0dfa6b1e616260f3821bef31d4144868
#
_entry.id   0dfa6b1e616260f3821bef31d4144868
#
_cell.length_a   1.000
_cell.length_b   1.000
_cell.length_c   1.000
_cell.angle_alpha   90.00
_cell.angle_beta   90.00
_cell.angle_gamma   90.00
#
_symmetry.space_group_name_H-M   'P 1'
#
loop_
_entity.id
_entity.type
_entity.pdbx_description
1 polymer ?
#
loop_
_entity_poly.entity_id
_entity_poly.type
_entity_poly.pdbx_seq_one_letter_code
_entity_poly.pdbx_strand_id
1 'polypeptide(L)'
;MSEMLANHYFMIRDFAKAVSTYESLTVKPGVSKNIRKKMIICYVRTFQIEKAFNEFNKLVEEDLSFIIQTDLNTDDCPCPDFIAEIERNEIDFKNKYEKLIALGILWLYCDKKESLIHFIQAYQIDQSDSRLHKLILLLN
;
A
#
# COMPACT_ATOMS: atom_id res chain seq x y z
N MET A 1 -4.75 -1.91 -23.46
CA MET A 1 -4.01 -1.18 -22.42
C MET A 1 -2.87 -2.05 -21.93
N SER A 2 -1.70 -1.49 -21.82
CA SER A 2 -0.50 -2.25 -21.47
C SER A 2 -0.04 -1.97 -20.06
N GLU A 3 0.63 -2.96 -19.49
CA GLU A 3 1.33 -2.80 -18.22
C GLU A 3 2.37 -1.68 -18.31
N MET A 4 3.01 -1.55 -19.48
CA MET A 4 4.00 -0.52 -19.75
C MET A 4 3.42 0.89 -19.55
N LEU A 5 2.21 1.12 -20.05
CA LEU A 5 1.55 2.42 -19.89
C LEU A 5 1.22 2.70 -18.43
N ALA A 6 0.71 1.71 -17.71
CA ALA A 6 0.41 1.84 -16.29
C ALA A 6 1.68 2.15 -15.49
N ASN A 7 2.77 1.43 -15.79
CA ASN A 7 4.06 1.66 -15.14
C ASN A 7 4.62 3.05 -15.46
N HIS A 8 4.37 3.55 -16.67
CA HIS A 8 4.77 4.92 -17.03
C HIS A 8 4.06 5.94 -16.14
N TYR A 9 2.74 5.81 -15.98
CA TYR A 9 1.98 6.71 -15.10
C TYR A 9 2.48 6.61 -13.66
N PHE A 10 2.77 5.42 -13.19
CA PHE A 10 3.31 5.21 -11.85
C PHE A 10 4.67 5.92 -11.69
N MET A 11 5.53 5.78 -12.68
CA MET A 11 6.87 6.39 -12.68
C MET A 11 6.81 7.91 -12.62
N ILE A 12 5.88 8.53 -13.34
CA ILE A 12 5.71 10.00 -13.34
C ILE A 12 4.81 10.47 -12.19
N ARG A 13 4.42 9.57 -11.31
CA ARG A 13 3.61 9.87 -10.11
C ARG A 13 2.19 10.34 -10.42
N ASP A 14 1.66 9.97 -11.57
CA ASP A 14 0.25 10.19 -11.89
C ASP A 14 -0.55 8.97 -11.39
N PHE A 15 -0.80 8.94 -10.09
CA PHE A 15 -1.37 7.77 -9.43
C PHE A 15 -2.81 7.50 -9.83
N ALA A 16 -3.58 8.53 -10.13
CA ALA A 16 -4.96 8.36 -10.57
C ALA A 16 -5.02 7.64 -11.91
N LYS A 17 -4.19 8.04 -12.88
CA LYS A 17 -4.13 7.37 -14.18
C LYS A 17 -3.49 5.99 -14.05
N ALA A 18 -2.48 5.86 -13.20
CA ALA A 18 -1.82 4.57 -12.98
C ALA A 18 -2.82 3.55 -12.45
N VAL A 19 -3.57 3.87 -11.39
CA VAL A 19 -4.50 2.91 -10.79
C VAL A 19 -5.62 2.54 -11.76
N SER A 20 -6.15 3.51 -12.50
CA SER A 20 -7.19 3.26 -13.49
C SER A 20 -6.70 2.29 -14.57
N THR A 21 -5.46 2.47 -15.04
CA THR A 21 -4.86 1.61 -16.05
C THR A 21 -4.58 0.22 -15.49
N TYR A 22 -4.02 0.13 -14.27
CA TYR A 22 -3.81 -1.16 -13.61
C TYR A 22 -5.13 -1.91 -13.41
N GLU A 23 -6.18 -1.22 -12.99
CA GLU A 23 -7.49 -1.84 -12.78
C GLU A 23 -8.00 -2.50 -14.06
N SER A 24 -7.77 -1.88 -15.21
CA SER A 24 -8.19 -2.46 -16.48
C SER A 24 -7.46 -3.79 -16.79
N LEU A 25 -6.26 -3.96 -16.23
CA LEU A 25 -5.48 -5.19 -16.39
C LEU A 25 -5.93 -6.30 -15.46
N THR A 26 -6.56 -5.96 -14.34
CA THR A 26 -6.98 -6.94 -13.33
C THR A 26 -8.29 -7.64 -13.65
N VAL A 27 -8.94 -7.28 -14.76
CA VAL A 27 -10.14 -7.97 -15.25
C VAL A 27 -9.81 -9.43 -15.59
N LYS A 28 -8.56 -9.70 -15.97
CA LYS A 28 -8.11 -11.05 -16.27
C LYS A 28 -7.52 -11.72 -15.03
N PRO A 29 -7.72 -13.04 -14.84
CA PRO A 29 -7.09 -13.76 -13.76
C PRO A 29 -5.56 -13.83 -13.94
N GLY A 30 -4.83 -14.02 -12.84
CA GLY A 30 -3.38 -14.20 -12.90
C GLY A 30 -2.58 -12.90 -12.99
N VAL A 31 -3.11 -11.81 -12.46
CA VAL A 31 -2.40 -10.53 -12.38
C VAL A 31 -1.13 -10.68 -11.56
N SER A 32 -0.01 -10.16 -12.07
CA SER A 32 1.27 -10.30 -11.42
C SER A 32 1.29 -9.57 -10.07
N LYS A 33 2.08 -10.10 -9.14
CA LYS A 33 2.26 -9.50 -7.82
C LYS A 33 2.91 -8.11 -7.91
N ASN A 34 3.72 -7.86 -8.94
CA ASN A 34 4.31 -6.54 -9.18
C ASN A 34 3.24 -5.49 -9.46
N ILE A 35 2.25 -5.82 -10.27
CA ILE A 35 1.13 -4.94 -10.55
C ILE A 35 0.34 -4.70 -9.26
N ARG A 36 0.02 -5.77 -8.52
CA ARG A 36 -0.75 -5.68 -7.29
C ARG A 36 -0.05 -4.80 -6.26
N LYS A 37 1.26 -4.94 -6.13
CA LYS A 37 2.09 -4.16 -5.23
C LYS A 37 2.01 -2.65 -5.53
N LYS A 38 2.09 -2.30 -6.81
CA LYS A 38 2.00 -0.91 -7.26
C LYS A 38 0.59 -0.36 -7.13
N MET A 39 -0.43 -1.17 -7.38
CA MET A 39 -1.83 -0.77 -7.23
C MET A 39 -2.15 -0.38 -5.78
N ILE A 40 -1.61 -1.13 -4.81
CA ILE A 40 -1.82 -0.82 -3.39
C ILE A 40 -1.32 0.60 -3.08
N ILE A 41 -0.13 0.93 -3.55
CA ILE A 41 0.44 2.27 -3.36
C ILE A 41 -0.47 3.34 -4.01
N CYS A 42 -0.94 3.07 -5.22
CA CYS A 42 -1.83 3.99 -5.93
C CYS A 42 -3.15 4.19 -5.19
N TYR A 43 -3.72 3.14 -4.62
CA TYR A 43 -4.94 3.25 -3.83
C TYR A 43 -4.72 4.12 -2.59
N VAL A 44 -3.59 3.95 -1.90
CA VAL A 44 -3.27 4.81 -0.76
C VAL A 44 -3.17 6.27 -1.21
N ARG A 45 -2.44 6.52 -2.29
CA ARG A 45 -2.19 7.88 -2.77
C ARG A 45 -3.44 8.58 -3.31
N THR A 46 -4.41 7.82 -3.77
CA THR A 46 -5.70 8.35 -4.22
C THR A 46 -6.77 8.28 -3.14
N PHE A 47 -6.37 8.04 -1.90
CA PHE A 47 -7.24 8.02 -0.71
C PHE A 47 -8.32 6.94 -0.75
N GLN A 48 -8.08 5.87 -1.48
CA GLN A 48 -8.94 4.69 -1.51
C GLN A 48 -8.43 3.68 -0.49
N ILE A 49 -8.45 4.08 0.79
CA ILE A 49 -7.77 3.33 1.86
C ILE A 49 -8.38 1.96 2.09
N GLU A 50 -9.71 1.83 1.99
CA GLU A 50 -10.35 0.52 2.16
C GLU A 50 -9.93 -0.47 1.07
N LYS A 51 -9.88 -0.01 -0.19
CA LYS A 51 -9.40 -0.85 -1.29
C LYS A 51 -7.93 -1.22 -1.10
N ALA A 52 -7.13 -0.23 -0.70
CA ALA A 52 -5.71 -0.45 -0.44
C ALA A 52 -5.52 -1.52 0.64
N PHE A 53 -6.23 -1.39 1.75
CA PHE A 53 -6.09 -2.30 2.87
C PHE A 53 -6.56 -3.70 2.53
N ASN A 54 -7.66 -3.82 1.79
CA ASN A 54 -8.17 -5.11 1.35
C ASN A 54 -7.17 -5.84 0.46
N GLU A 55 -6.65 -5.16 -0.57
CA GLU A 55 -5.67 -5.76 -1.48
C GLU A 55 -4.33 -6.03 -0.79
N PHE A 56 -3.94 -5.15 0.11
CA PHE A 56 -2.72 -5.33 0.91
C PHE A 56 -2.79 -6.60 1.75
N ASN A 57 -3.90 -6.81 2.46
CA ASN A 57 -4.07 -8.01 3.29
C ASN A 57 -4.04 -9.28 2.45
N LYS A 58 -4.67 -9.26 1.28
CA LYS A 58 -4.64 -10.41 0.38
C LYS A 58 -3.20 -10.75 -0.04
N LEU A 59 -2.44 -9.75 -0.44
CA LEU A 59 -1.06 -9.97 -0.89
C LEU A 59 -0.16 -10.42 0.25
N VAL A 60 -0.33 -9.84 1.43
CA VAL A 60 0.45 -10.24 2.62
C VAL A 60 0.18 -11.71 2.97
N GLU A 61 -1.07 -12.15 2.92
CA GLU A 61 -1.41 -13.54 3.20
C GLU A 61 -0.85 -14.50 2.14
N GLU A 62 -0.81 -14.07 0.89
CA GLU A 62 -0.27 -14.91 -0.18
C GLU A 62 1.25 -14.94 -0.18
N ASP A 63 1.90 -13.80 0.02
CA ASP A 63 3.35 -13.71 -0.09
C ASP A 63 3.89 -12.46 0.63
N LEU A 64 4.00 -12.55 1.94
CA LEU A 64 4.51 -11.45 2.77
C LEU A 64 5.91 -11.00 2.33
N SER A 65 6.77 -11.96 2.03
CA SER A 65 8.16 -11.64 1.67
C SER A 65 8.26 -10.81 0.40
N PHE A 66 7.30 -10.93 -0.49
CA PHE A 66 7.30 -10.18 -1.74
C PHE A 66 7.24 -8.67 -1.51
N ILE A 67 6.46 -8.23 -0.52
CA ILE A 67 6.41 -6.81 -0.16
C ILE A 67 7.67 -6.41 0.60
N ILE A 68 8.07 -7.20 1.60
CA ILE A 68 9.23 -6.91 2.45
C ILE A 68 10.51 -6.79 1.62
N GLN A 69 10.66 -7.58 0.57
CA GLN A 69 11.83 -7.61 -0.28
C GLN A 69 11.81 -6.57 -1.39
N THR A 70 10.93 -5.57 -1.31
CA THR A 70 10.87 -4.49 -2.29
C THR A 70 12.22 -3.78 -2.39
N ASP A 71 12.74 -3.68 -3.61
CA ASP A 71 13.94 -2.89 -3.89
C ASP A 71 13.46 -1.48 -4.28
N LEU A 72 13.72 -0.50 -3.43
CA LEU A 72 13.20 0.85 -3.59
C LEU A 72 13.67 1.51 -4.89
N ASN A 73 14.85 1.15 -5.38
CA ASN A 73 15.39 1.70 -6.63
C ASN A 73 14.87 0.97 -7.85
N THR A 74 15.01 -0.36 -7.88
CA THR A 74 14.63 -1.18 -9.04
C THR A 74 13.10 -1.17 -9.24
N ASP A 75 12.35 -1.17 -8.14
CA ASP A 75 10.89 -1.18 -8.20
C ASP A 75 10.29 0.21 -8.34
N ASP A 76 11.13 1.25 -8.39
CA ASP A 76 10.68 2.65 -8.50
C ASP A 76 9.63 3.00 -7.42
N CYS A 77 9.89 2.57 -6.19
CA CYS A 77 8.95 2.73 -5.08
C CYS A 77 8.92 4.17 -4.57
N PRO A 78 7.75 4.82 -4.57
CA PRO A 78 7.62 6.19 -4.05
C PRO A 78 7.43 6.23 -2.54
N CYS A 79 7.40 5.16 -1.86
CA CYS A 79 7.03 5.03 -0.44
C CYS A 79 7.84 5.92 0.50
N PRO A 80 9.18 5.99 0.39
CA PRO A 80 9.92 6.87 1.31
C PRO A 80 9.49 8.33 1.22
N ASP A 81 9.33 8.85 0.01
CA ASP A 81 8.91 10.25 -0.18
C ASP A 81 7.48 10.46 0.29
N PHE A 82 6.60 9.52 -0.01
CA PHE A 82 5.20 9.57 0.36
C PHE A 82 5.05 9.54 1.89
N ILE A 83 5.78 8.64 2.56
CA ILE A 83 5.80 8.56 4.03
C ILE A 83 6.24 9.90 4.62
N ALA A 84 7.31 10.49 4.09
CA ALA A 84 7.82 11.77 4.57
C ALA A 84 6.75 12.88 4.43
N GLU A 85 6.04 12.93 3.32
CA GLU A 85 4.96 13.89 3.11
C GLU A 85 3.84 13.72 4.13
N ILE A 86 3.46 12.47 4.43
CA ILE A 86 2.43 12.18 5.42
C ILE A 86 2.89 12.62 6.82
N GLU A 87 4.13 12.30 7.17
CA GLU A 87 4.67 12.62 8.49
C GLU A 87 4.86 14.12 8.72
N ARG A 88 5.07 14.89 7.64
CA ARG A 88 5.14 16.35 7.70
C ARG A 88 3.75 17.01 7.65
N ASN A 89 2.68 16.22 7.68
CA ASN A 89 1.30 16.68 7.59
C ASN A 89 1.00 17.48 6.31
N GLU A 90 1.66 17.13 5.22
CA GLU A 90 1.43 17.74 3.90
C GLU A 90 0.26 17.08 3.17
N ILE A 91 -0.23 15.96 3.71
CA ILE A 91 -1.35 15.19 3.14
C ILE A 91 -2.36 14.95 4.25
N ASP A 92 -3.62 15.29 3.99
CA ASP A 92 -4.71 15.11 4.93
C ASP A 92 -5.49 13.82 4.68
N PHE A 93 -5.66 13.03 5.73
CA PHE A 93 -6.52 11.85 5.71
C PHE A 93 -7.83 12.16 6.43
N LYS A 94 -8.84 11.32 6.21
CA LYS A 94 -10.16 11.47 6.81
C LYS A 94 -10.08 11.53 8.34
N ASN A 95 -9.23 10.70 8.94
CA ASN A 95 -9.01 10.66 10.38
C ASN A 95 -7.66 10.00 10.68
N LYS A 96 -7.30 9.99 11.98
CA LYS A 96 -6.02 9.44 12.42
C LYS A 96 -5.92 7.93 12.15
N TYR A 97 -7.01 7.20 12.27
CA TYR A 97 -7.04 5.76 12.01
C TYR A 97 -6.63 5.45 10.57
N GLU A 98 -7.25 6.13 9.60
CA GLU A 98 -6.89 5.95 8.19
C GLU A 98 -5.44 6.33 7.92
N LYS A 99 -4.97 7.40 8.53
CA LYS A 99 -3.57 7.82 8.40
C LYS A 99 -2.62 6.73 8.87
N LEU A 100 -2.92 6.11 10.01
CA LEU A 100 -2.10 5.03 10.56
C LEU A 100 -2.14 3.78 9.70
N ILE A 101 -3.30 3.44 9.16
CA ILE A 101 -3.42 2.32 8.22
C ILE A 101 -2.56 2.59 6.97
N ALA A 102 -2.66 3.79 6.41
CA ALA A 102 -1.87 4.18 5.24
C ALA A 102 -0.37 4.08 5.53
N LEU A 103 0.07 4.60 6.66
CA LEU A 103 1.48 4.53 7.06
C LEU A 103 1.93 3.07 7.28
N GLY A 104 1.10 2.27 7.91
CA GLY A 104 1.41 0.85 8.10
C GLY A 104 1.62 0.13 6.77
N ILE A 105 0.76 0.38 5.81
CA ILE A 105 0.86 -0.20 4.47
C ILE A 105 2.17 0.23 3.80
N LEU A 106 2.43 1.53 3.75
CA LEU A 106 3.60 2.06 3.05
C LEU A 106 4.92 1.64 3.69
N TRP A 107 4.96 1.62 5.02
CA TRP A 107 6.16 1.23 5.74
C TRP A 107 6.57 -0.22 5.47
N LEU A 108 5.63 -1.12 5.17
CA LEU A 108 6.01 -2.52 4.93
C LEU A 108 6.92 -2.67 3.71
N TYR A 109 6.85 -1.73 2.77
CA TYR A 109 7.76 -1.70 1.62
C TYR A 109 9.20 -1.31 2.01
N CYS A 110 9.37 -0.72 3.18
CA CYS A 110 10.65 -0.14 3.63
C CYS A 110 11.18 -0.78 4.91
N ASP A 111 10.33 -0.93 5.92
CA ASP A 111 10.74 -1.37 7.25
C ASP A 111 9.57 -2.05 7.96
N LYS A 112 9.69 -3.37 8.14
CA LYS A 112 8.65 -4.18 8.76
C LYS A 112 8.32 -3.73 10.18
N LYS A 113 9.34 -3.32 10.96
CA LYS A 113 9.13 -2.90 12.35
C LYS A 113 8.29 -1.64 12.43
N GLU A 114 8.58 -0.68 11.56
CA GLU A 114 7.80 0.56 11.50
C GLU A 114 6.37 0.30 11.05
N SER A 115 6.19 -0.62 10.08
CA SER A 115 4.86 -1.02 9.65
C SER A 115 4.05 -1.56 10.82
N LEU A 116 4.64 -2.48 11.60
CA LEU A 116 3.97 -3.08 12.76
C LEU A 116 3.59 -2.03 13.80
N ILE A 117 4.49 -1.09 14.10
CA ILE A 117 4.23 -0.01 15.06
C ILE A 117 2.97 0.77 14.68
N HIS A 118 2.85 1.15 13.41
CA HIS A 118 1.71 1.94 12.95
C HIS A 118 0.40 1.13 12.97
N PHE A 119 0.44 -0.15 12.62
CA PHE A 119 -0.74 -1.00 12.71
C PHE A 119 -1.17 -1.22 14.15
N ILE A 120 -0.23 -1.36 15.08
CA ILE A 120 -0.57 -1.48 16.50
C ILE A 120 -1.23 -0.19 17.01
N GLN A 121 -0.72 0.97 16.60
CA GLN A 121 -1.34 2.25 16.96
C GLN A 121 -2.76 2.37 16.40
N ALA A 122 -2.98 1.91 15.17
CA ALA A 122 -4.32 1.89 14.59
C ALA A 122 -5.25 0.97 15.39
N TYR A 123 -4.76 -0.19 15.79
CA TYR A 123 -5.54 -1.16 16.58
C TYR A 123 -5.93 -0.59 17.93
N GLN A 124 -5.09 0.26 18.52
CA GLN A 124 -5.41 0.93 19.79
C GLN A 124 -6.58 1.91 19.65
N ILE A 125 -6.79 2.45 18.45
CA ILE A 125 -7.91 3.37 18.18
C ILE A 125 -9.19 2.60 17.90
N ASP A 126 -9.12 1.56 17.07
CA ASP A 126 -10.29 0.77 16.66
C ASP A 126 -9.89 -0.68 16.45
N GLN A 127 -10.48 -1.57 17.24
CA GLN A 127 -10.18 -3.01 17.24
C GLN A 127 -11.23 -3.83 16.51
N SER A 128 -12.15 -3.18 15.80
CA SER A 128 -13.27 -3.88 15.17
C SER A 128 -12.92 -4.62 13.88
N ASP A 129 -11.79 -4.25 13.25
CA ASP A 129 -11.38 -4.87 11.98
C ASP A 129 -10.53 -6.11 12.23
N SER A 130 -11.10 -7.29 11.98
CA SER A 130 -10.39 -8.56 12.16
C SER A 130 -9.17 -8.71 11.26
N ARG A 131 -9.16 -8.04 10.11
CA ARG A 131 -8.01 -8.06 9.19
C ARG A 131 -6.79 -7.43 9.86
N LEU A 132 -7.00 -6.36 10.63
CA LEU A 132 -5.92 -5.65 11.32
C LEU A 132 -5.31 -6.53 12.40
N HIS A 133 -6.14 -7.21 13.19
CA HIS A 133 -5.68 -8.13 14.24
C HIS A 133 -4.81 -9.24 13.63
N LYS A 134 -5.30 -9.87 12.57
CA LYS A 134 -4.60 -10.95 11.88
C LYS A 134 -3.27 -10.47 11.29
N LEU A 135 -3.27 -9.27 10.70
CA LEU A 135 -2.09 -8.66 10.12
C LEU A 135 -1.00 -8.42 11.17
N ILE A 136 -1.39 -7.90 12.33
CA ILE A 136 -0.46 -7.68 13.44
C ILE A 136 0.20 -8.99 13.85
N LEU A 137 -0.56 -10.07 13.94
CA LEU A 137 -0.01 -11.39 14.26
C LEU A 137 0.97 -11.87 13.20
N LEU A 138 0.70 -11.63 11.94
CA LEU A 138 1.58 -12.02 10.84
C LEU A 138 2.90 -11.23 10.83
N LEU A 139 2.85 -9.96 11.21
CA LEU A 139 4.03 -9.09 11.20
C LEU A 139 4.87 -9.19 12.47
N ASN A 140 4.32 -9.76 13.49
CA ASN A 140 4.98 -9.84 14.80
C ASN A 140 6.09 -10.91 14.86
#